data_8a48c8b481e46236a5e2bab7e5a4c85a
#
_entry.id   8a48c8b481e46236a5e2bab7e5a4c85a
#
_cell.length_a   1.000
_cell.length_b   1.000
_cell.length_c   1.000
_cell.angle_alpha   90.00
_cell.angle_beta   90.00
_cell.angle_gamma   90.00
#
_symmetry.space_group_name_H-M   'P 1'
#
loop_
_entity.id
_entity.type
_entity.pdbx_description
1 polymer ?
#
loop_
_entity_poly.entity_id
_entity_poly.type
_entity_poly.pdbx_seq_one_letter_code
_entity_poly.pdbx_strand_id
1 'polypeptide(L)'
;MKKRIFSMLLASAMVFGLVACGSNTDTATTGDAATGGDTTEQTTAAADGSVLNIYCWNEEFKSRVTDHYPGYEATGDNEGKIGDVTVKWNITPNENNAYQKNLDENLLKQADAAANDKIDLFLVEADYALKYVDTDYTMPVADLGITEDELANQYKYTQDVMTDSNGVLKGLSWQGCPGTFIYNREAAKEVLGSDDPADVQAAVSDWNKFADTAAKMQAAGYKMTATANDSYRVFSNNVSGKWVQDGKVVVDDNIKNWVEMSKKMVDAGQTGTQDLWSDDWSKGFYPDGKVFSYFGPAWLINFCMAADQEGSIANQGGWGACEGPQGFFWGGTWICAAAGTDNADLVADIMRQLTTNEDVMLDIVKKDSDFVNNKPAMEKCAEDDSYAFDVFGGQNPIAMYCAGAEKIDLSNQGAYDQGCNEEFQKAMKNYFDGNATYDEAIEQFNKAIVEKYPELTVE
;
A
#
# COMPACT_ATOMS: atom_id res chain seq x y z
N MET A 1 -4.94 25.17 -16.52
CA MET A 1 -5.57 24.16 -17.39
C MET A 1 -4.51 23.56 -18.30
N LYS A 2 -3.84 22.50 -17.85
CA LYS A 2 -2.94 21.70 -18.71
C LYS A 2 -3.50 20.28 -18.72
N LYS A 3 -4.02 19.85 -19.86
CA LYS A 3 -4.55 18.50 -20.08
C LYS A 3 -3.39 17.51 -20.00
N ARG A 4 -3.41 16.63 -19.00
CA ARG A 4 -2.57 15.42 -18.99
C ARG A 4 -3.36 14.32 -19.69
N ILE A 5 -2.88 13.89 -20.84
CA ILE A 5 -3.45 12.78 -21.63
C ILE A 5 -2.84 11.49 -21.09
N PHE A 6 -3.67 10.65 -20.49
CA PHE A 6 -3.31 9.27 -20.17
C PHE A 6 -3.47 8.42 -21.43
N SER A 7 -2.36 7.91 -21.95
CA SER A 7 -2.36 6.95 -23.05
C SER A 7 -2.34 5.53 -22.49
N MET A 8 -3.45 4.82 -22.60
CA MET A 8 -3.47 3.37 -22.49
C MET A 8 -2.76 2.75 -23.68
N LEU A 9 -1.69 2.00 -23.45
CA LEU A 9 -1.05 1.16 -24.45
C LEU A 9 -1.31 -0.30 -24.10
N LEU A 10 -2.11 -0.95 -24.95
CA LEU A 10 -2.28 -2.40 -25.01
C LEU A 10 -0.94 -3.05 -25.36
N ALA A 11 -0.51 -4.02 -24.58
CA ALA A 11 0.64 -4.85 -24.86
C ALA A 11 0.23 -6.10 -25.63
N SER A 12 0.82 -6.27 -26.82
CA SER A 12 0.79 -7.52 -27.58
C SER A 12 2.04 -8.35 -27.28
N ALA A 13 1.84 -9.65 -27.03
CA ALA A 13 2.86 -10.65 -26.81
C ALA A 13 3.67 -10.98 -28.07
N MET A 14 4.95 -11.41 -27.90
CA MET A 14 5.66 -12.46 -28.66
C MET A 14 7.07 -12.63 -28.09
N VAL A 15 7.41 -13.75 -27.51
CA VAL A 15 7.84 -15.09 -27.98
C VAL A 15 9.28 -15.13 -28.53
N PHE A 16 10.12 -15.94 -27.82
CA PHE A 16 11.27 -16.76 -28.16
C PHE A 16 12.62 -16.19 -28.66
N GLY A 17 13.66 -16.69 -28.01
CA GLY A 17 15.01 -16.80 -28.58
C GLY A 17 16.08 -17.29 -27.61
N LEU A 18 16.12 -18.59 -27.36
CA LEU A 18 17.28 -19.30 -26.79
C LEU A 18 18.44 -19.31 -27.76
N VAL A 19 19.65 -18.95 -27.33
CA VAL A 19 20.88 -19.58 -27.85
C VAL A 19 21.92 -19.68 -26.74
N ALA A 20 22.42 -20.89 -26.58
CA ALA A 20 23.44 -21.33 -25.64
C ALA A 20 24.85 -21.24 -26.21
N CYS A 21 25.81 -21.45 -25.33
CA CYS A 21 27.16 -21.98 -25.51
C CYS A 21 28.35 -21.03 -25.62
N GLY A 22 29.28 -21.26 -24.69
CA GLY A 22 30.67 -21.34 -25.00
C GLY A 22 31.64 -21.11 -23.84
N SER A 23 32.06 -22.21 -23.22
CA SER A 23 33.14 -22.36 -22.24
C SER A 23 34.52 -21.97 -22.78
N ASN A 24 35.43 -21.55 -21.85
CA ASN A 24 36.78 -22.11 -21.60
C ASN A 24 37.53 -21.23 -20.60
N THR A 25 37.86 -21.79 -19.47
CA THR A 25 39.05 -22.44 -18.90
C THR A 25 40.39 -21.70 -19.02
N ASP A 26 41.03 -21.68 -17.84
CA ASP A 26 42.46 -21.71 -17.49
C ASP A 26 43.16 -20.35 -17.31
N THR A 27 43.98 -20.11 -16.30
CA THR A 27 44.80 -20.96 -15.45
C THR A 27 45.34 -20.09 -14.28
N ALA A 28 45.56 -20.72 -13.15
CA ALA A 28 46.19 -20.19 -11.97
C ALA A 28 47.66 -19.82 -12.16
N THR A 29 48.18 -18.87 -11.36
CA THR A 29 49.52 -19.03 -10.78
C THR A 29 49.66 -18.25 -9.48
N THR A 30 50.21 -18.93 -8.54
CA THR A 30 50.63 -18.71 -7.17
C THR A 30 51.74 -17.66 -6.97
N GLY A 31 51.81 -17.10 -5.72
CA GLY A 31 53.04 -16.56 -5.13
C GLY A 31 52.78 -15.38 -4.20
N ASP A 32 52.69 -15.59 -2.99
CA ASP A 32 53.55 -15.64 -1.79
C ASP A 32 53.72 -14.32 -1.04
N ALA A 33 53.28 -14.38 0.22
CA ALA A 33 53.83 -13.95 1.52
C ALA A 33 54.19 -12.49 1.85
N ALA A 34 53.46 -12.03 2.86
CA ALA A 34 53.87 -11.40 4.13
C ALA A 34 54.54 -10.01 4.15
N THR A 35 53.90 -9.07 4.85
CA THR A 35 54.34 -8.61 6.18
C THR A 35 53.39 -7.55 6.72
N GLY A 36 53.19 -7.56 8.04
CA GLY A 36 52.27 -6.72 8.77
C GLY A 36 52.62 -5.22 8.74
N GLY A 37 51.55 -4.46 8.80
CA GLY A 37 51.58 -3.04 9.05
C GLY A 37 50.24 -2.69 9.67
N ASP A 38 50.28 -2.34 10.94
CA ASP A 38 49.21 -1.72 11.71
C ASP A 38 48.79 -0.45 10.98
N THR A 39 47.62 -0.47 10.35
CA THR A 39 46.97 0.70 9.78
C THR A 39 45.65 0.86 10.46
N THR A 40 45.59 1.82 11.35
CA THR A 40 44.34 2.51 11.74
C THR A 40 43.44 2.64 10.52
N GLU A 41 42.34 1.93 10.52
CA GLU A 41 41.23 2.15 9.58
C GLU A 41 40.72 3.57 9.78
N GLN A 42 41.23 4.45 8.95
CA GLN A 42 40.59 5.71 8.66
C GLN A 42 39.34 5.33 7.85
N THR A 43 38.18 5.34 8.47
CA THR A 43 36.91 5.34 7.76
C THR A 43 36.93 6.55 6.82
N THR A 44 37.33 6.30 5.58
CA THR A 44 37.07 7.25 4.49
C THR A 44 35.58 7.37 4.38
N ALA A 45 35.04 8.55 4.67
CA ALA A 45 33.68 8.90 4.29
C ALA A 45 33.50 8.47 2.82
N ALA A 46 32.47 7.69 2.54
CA ALA A 46 32.13 7.35 1.16
C ALA A 46 31.96 8.67 0.41
N ALA A 47 32.55 8.77 -0.79
CA ALA A 47 32.35 9.95 -1.61
C ALA A 47 30.84 10.04 -1.93
N ASP A 48 30.22 11.20 -1.72
CA ASP A 48 28.83 11.46 -2.06
C ASP A 48 28.58 11.06 -3.50
N GLY A 49 27.51 10.27 -3.74
CA GLY A 49 27.10 9.85 -5.07
C GLY A 49 26.63 11.04 -5.89
N SER A 50 26.82 10.96 -7.19
CA SER A 50 26.31 11.99 -8.12
C SER A 50 24.96 11.64 -8.76
N VAL A 51 24.46 10.44 -8.48
CA VAL A 51 23.16 9.93 -8.96
C VAL A 51 22.43 9.30 -7.78
N LEU A 52 21.20 9.74 -7.56
CA LEU A 52 20.26 9.14 -6.61
C LEU A 52 19.26 8.26 -7.38
N ASN A 53 19.35 6.95 -7.19
CA ASN A 53 18.44 6.00 -7.82
C ASN A 53 17.29 5.66 -6.86
N ILE A 54 16.07 6.01 -7.27
CA ILE A 54 14.83 5.75 -6.52
C ILE A 54 14.02 4.65 -7.22
N TYR A 55 13.68 3.59 -6.49
CA TYR A 55 12.87 2.47 -6.98
C TYR A 55 11.45 2.55 -6.43
N CYS A 56 10.45 2.55 -7.31
CA CYS A 56 9.04 2.59 -6.95
C CYS A 56 8.17 1.85 -7.99
N TRP A 57 6.88 1.64 -7.67
CA TRP A 57 5.96 0.90 -8.56
C TRP A 57 4.99 1.79 -9.34
N ASN A 58 4.87 3.07 -8.98
CA ASN A 58 4.00 4.04 -9.64
C ASN A 58 4.56 5.46 -9.51
N GLU A 59 3.81 6.43 -10.04
CA GLU A 59 4.19 7.85 -10.04
C GLU A 59 3.90 8.59 -8.71
N GLU A 60 3.25 7.95 -7.73
CA GLU A 60 2.78 8.63 -6.52
C GLU A 60 3.94 9.29 -5.75
N PHE A 61 4.96 8.53 -5.37
CA PHE A 61 6.10 9.08 -4.64
C PHE A 61 6.87 10.13 -5.44
N LYS A 62 6.98 9.94 -6.75
CA LYS A 62 7.58 10.94 -7.65
C LYS A 62 6.79 12.24 -7.61
N SER A 63 5.46 12.19 -7.59
CA SER A 63 4.65 13.41 -7.43
C SER A 63 4.85 14.06 -6.07
N ARG A 64 4.95 13.27 -4.99
CA ARG A 64 5.23 13.80 -3.64
C ARG A 64 6.57 14.54 -3.59
N VAL A 65 7.62 13.97 -4.17
CA VAL A 65 8.94 14.62 -4.25
C VAL A 65 8.87 15.87 -5.16
N THR A 66 8.21 15.75 -6.31
CA THR A 66 8.14 16.86 -7.29
C THR A 66 7.39 18.07 -6.73
N ASP A 67 6.29 17.83 -6.03
CA ASP A 67 5.35 18.88 -5.64
C ASP A 67 5.64 19.42 -4.22
N HIS A 68 6.35 18.68 -3.37
CA HIS A 68 6.50 18.99 -1.95
C HIS A 68 7.94 19.00 -1.43
N TYR A 69 8.91 18.34 -2.12
CA TYR A 69 10.29 18.36 -1.64
C TYR A 69 11.01 19.63 -2.11
N PRO A 70 11.55 20.43 -1.19
CA PRO A 70 12.24 21.67 -1.54
C PRO A 70 13.48 21.43 -2.39
N GLY A 71 13.58 22.11 -3.52
CA GLY A 71 14.79 22.06 -4.36
C GLY A 71 14.85 20.90 -5.35
N TYR A 72 13.79 20.11 -5.53
CA TYR A 72 13.69 19.17 -6.62
C TYR A 72 13.31 19.89 -7.92
N GLU A 73 14.03 19.59 -8.99
CA GLU A 73 13.78 20.11 -10.35
C GLU A 73 13.65 18.92 -11.31
N ALA A 74 12.47 18.76 -11.95
CA ALA A 74 12.29 17.75 -12.99
C ALA A 74 13.06 18.15 -14.26
N THR A 75 13.89 17.25 -14.79
CA THR A 75 14.69 17.46 -16.00
C THR A 75 14.24 16.58 -17.16
N GLY A 76 13.45 15.55 -16.90
CA GLY A 76 12.87 14.62 -17.87
C GLY A 76 11.73 13.82 -17.26
N ASP A 77 11.14 12.89 -18.03
CA ASP A 77 10.01 12.09 -17.55
C ASP A 77 10.37 11.26 -16.31
N ASN A 78 11.55 10.64 -16.28
CA ASN A 78 12.06 9.84 -15.17
C ASN A 78 13.41 10.34 -14.64
N GLU A 79 13.68 11.63 -14.80
CA GLU A 79 14.89 12.27 -14.31
C GLU A 79 14.59 13.61 -13.65
N GLY A 80 15.38 13.93 -12.64
CA GLY A 80 15.35 15.22 -11.96
C GLY A 80 16.71 15.57 -11.38
N LYS A 81 16.75 16.64 -10.60
CA LYS A 81 17.93 17.11 -9.87
C LYS A 81 17.53 17.57 -8.47
N ILE A 82 18.44 17.34 -7.52
CA ILE A 82 18.44 17.98 -6.20
C ILE A 82 19.86 18.50 -6.00
N GLY A 83 20.03 19.83 -6.08
CA GLY A 83 21.35 20.43 -6.13
C GLY A 83 22.17 19.93 -7.32
N ASP A 84 23.35 19.34 -7.03
CA ASP A 84 24.25 18.78 -8.07
C ASP A 84 24.00 17.27 -8.31
N VAL A 85 23.09 16.63 -7.54
CA VAL A 85 22.79 15.20 -7.66
C VAL A 85 21.69 14.99 -8.69
N THR A 86 21.93 14.09 -9.65
CA THR A 86 20.92 13.64 -10.62
C THR A 86 20.00 12.62 -9.96
N VAL A 87 18.70 12.82 -9.99
CA VAL A 87 17.69 11.87 -9.50
C VAL A 87 17.19 11.01 -10.66
N LYS A 88 17.22 9.69 -10.50
CA LYS A 88 16.66 8.72 -11.46
C LYS A 88 15.51 7.95 -10.86
N TRP A 89 14.38 7.96 -11.54
CA TRP A 89 13.17 7.24 -11.16
C TRP A 89 13.11 5.89 -11.88
N ASN A 90 13.25 4.81 -11.11
CA ASN A 90 13.15 3.43 -11.60
C ASN A 90 11.74 2.91 -11.29
N ILE A 91 10.77 3.25 -12.15
CA ILE A 91 9.36 2.93 -11.96
C ILE A 91 9.03 1.61 -12.66
N THR A 92 8.61 0.62 -11.88
CA THR A 92 8.20 -0.70 -12.37
C THR A 92 6.81 -1.04 -11.84
N PRO A 93 5.75 -1.04 -12.65
CA PRO A 93 4.42 -1.44 -12.19
C PRO A 93 4.42 -2.81 -11.49
N ASN A 94 3.69 -2.93 -10.37
CA ASN A 94 3.73 -4.15 -9.56
C ASN A 94 2.76 -5.26 -10.03
N GLU A 95 2.39 -5.28 -11.29
CA GLU A 95 1.59 -6.35 -11.87
C GLU A 95 2.33 -7.70 -11.74
N ASN A 96 1.66 -8.70 -11.19
CA ASN A 96 2.26 -10.02 -10.92
C ASN A 96 3.57 -9.96 -10.11
N ASN A 97 3.66 -9.01 -9.18
CA ASN A 97 4.83 -8.76 -8.33
C ASN A 97 6.09 -8.39 -9.13
N ALA A 98 5.94 -7.75 -10.30
CA ALA A 98 7.07 -7.38 -11.16
C ALA A 98 8.00 -6.38 -10.49
N TYR A 99 7.46 -5.38 -9.77
CA TYR A 99 8.26 -4.44 -8.99
C TYR A 99 9.12 -5.15 -7.95
N GLN A 100 8.52 -6.03 -7.14
CA GLN A 100 9.24 -6.76 -6.10
C GLN A 100 10.36 -7.63 -6.69
N LYS A 101 10.10 -8.32 -7.81
CA LYS A 101 11.12 -9.12 -8.51
C LYS A 101 12.29 -8.26 -9.01
N ASN A 102 11.97 -7.12 -9.63
CA ASN A 102 12.98 -6.17 -10.08
C ASN A 102 13.81 -5.62 -8.93
N LEU A 103 13.16 -5.25 -7.82
CA LEU A 103 13.82 -4.76 -6.61
C LEU A 103 14.74 -5.83 -6.01
N ASP A 104 14.26 -7.06 -5.84
CA ASP A 104 15.04 -8.20 -5.31
C ASP A 104 16.30 -8.44 -6.14
N GLU A 105 16.16 -8.50 -7.49
CA GLU A 105 17.28 -8.75 -8.39
C GLU A 105 18.36 -7.67 -8.33
N ASN A 106 17.99 -6.42 -8.06
CA ASN A 106 18.93 -5.31 -7.99
C ASN A 106 19.52 -5.16 -6.58
N LEU A 107 18.77 -5.40 -5.50
CA LEU A 107 19.28 -5.44 -4.14
C LEU A 107 20.35 -6.54 -3.97
N LEU A 108 20.18 -7.70 -4.61
CA LEU A 108 21.18 -8.77 -4.62
C LEU A 108 22.53 -8.34 -5.24
N LYS A 109 22.52 -7.33 -6.12
CA LYS A 109 23.73 -6.80 -6.79
C LYS A 109 24.30 -5.56 -6.10
N GLN A 110 23.62 -5.05 -5.07
CA GLN A 110 23.90 -3.76 -4.43
C GLN A 110 25.36 -3.63 -3.97
N ALA A 111 25.94 -4.69 -3.37
CA ALA A 111 27.30 -4.67 -2.85
C ALA A 111 28.37 -4.50 -3.94
N ASP A 112 28.11 -5.05 -5.14
CA ASP A 112 29.05 -5.04 -6.27
C ASP A 112 28.73 -3.93 -7.28
N ALA A 113 27.66 -3.17 -7.09
CA ALA A 113 27.26 -2.10 -7.99
C ALA A 113 28.25 -0.92 -7.94
N ALA A 114 28.50 -0.28 -9.10
CA ALA A 114 29.23 0.97 -9.14
C ALA A 114 28.43 2.07 -8.43
N ALA A 115 29.10 3.08 -7.88
CA ALA A 115 28.49 4.14 -7.08
C ALA A 115 27.19 4.69 -7.70
N ASN A 116 27.22 5.14 -8.95
CA ASN A 116 26.06 5.71 -9.63
C ASN A 116 24.98 4.68 -10.09
N ASP A 117 25.20 3.40 -9.88
CA ASP A 117 24.28 2.31 -10.23
C ASP A 117 23.64 1.65 -8.99
N LYS A 118 24.04 2.08 -7.79
CA LYS A 118 23.47 1.62 -6.53
C LYS A 118 22.01 2.05 -6.40
N ILE A 119 21.20 1.24 -5.73
CA ILE A 119 19.92 1.68 -5.21
C ILE A 119 20.19 2.56 -4.00
N ASP A 120 19.61 3.74 -3.95
CA ASP A 120 19.74 4.64 -2.80
C ASP A 120 18.50 4.59 -1.93
N LEU A 121 17.33 4.69 -2.58
CA LEU A 121 16.04 4.71 -1.93
C LEU A 121 15.10 3.78 -2.68
N PHE A 122 14.37 2.96 -1.94
CA PHE A 122 13.31 2.12 -2.51
C PHE A 122 12.05 2.17 -1.66
N LEU A 123 10.92 1.92 -2.30
CA LEU A 123 9.64 1.93 -1.63
C LEU A 123 9.14 0.52 -1.37
N VAL A 124 8.44 0.34 -0.25
CA VAL A 124 7.70 -0.87 0.08
C VAL A 124 6.26 -0.52 0.45
N GLU A 125 5.34 -1.38 0.07
CA GLU A 125 3.93 -1.26 0.43
C GLU A 125 3.65 -2.21 1.61
N ALA A 126 2.63 -1.89 2.42
CA ALA A 126 2.30 -2.58 3.66
C ALA A 126 2.24 -4.12 3.53
N ASP A 127 1.67 -4.62 2.44
CA ASP A 127 1.45 -6.05 2.25
C ASP A 127 2.74 -6.87 2.17
N TYR A 128 3.84 -6.24 1.70
CA TYR A 128 5.13 -6.91 1.57
C TYR A 128 6.30 -6.22 2.29
N ALA A 129 6.03 -5.21 3.11
CA ALA A 129 7.05 -4.49 3.88
C ALA A 129 7.90 -5.44 4.72
N LEU A 130 7.28 -6.41 5.38
CA LEU A 130 7.95 -7.39 6.24
C LEU A 130 8.94 -8.31 5.49
N LYS A 131 8.84 -8.41 4.16
CA LYS A 131 9.81 -9.12 3.33
C LYS A 131 11.19 -8.45 3.36
N TYR A 132 11.23 -7.12 3.52
CA TYR A 132 12.47 -6.32 3.45
C TYR A 132 13.00 -5.89 4.81
N VAL A 133 12.11 -5.82 5.81
CA VAL A 133 12.41 -5.34 7.16
C VAL A 133 13.49 -6.18 7.86
N ASP A 134 13.38 -7.49 7.84
CA ASP A 134 14.33 -8.41 8.48
C ASP A 134 15.54 -8.74 7.58
N THR A 135 15.86 -7.89 6.61
CA THR A 135 16.99 -8.08 5.69
C THR A 135 18.12 -7.09 5.94
N ASP A 136 19.32 -7.46 5.50
CA ASP A 136 20.49 -6.56 5.50
C ASP A 136 20.48 -5.55 4.33
N TYR A 137 19.44 -5.59 3.46
CA TYR A 137 19.33 -4.66 2.35
C TYR A 137 18.73 -3.31 2.73
N THR A 138 18.07 -3.23 3.89
CA THR A 138 17.41 -2.02 4.38
C THR A 138 18.19 -1.44 5.55
N MET A 139 18.59 -0.18 5.45
CA MET A 139 19.33 0.51 6.51
C MET A 139 18.44 0.82 7.72
N PRO A 140 18.98 0.74 8.94
CA PRO A 140 18.35 1.33 10.12
C PRO A 140 18.11 2.84 9.94
N VAL A 141 16.92 3.31 10.29
CA VAL A 141 16.58 4.75 10.23
C VAL A 141 17.52 5.57 11.15
N ALA A 142 17.92 5.00 12.27
CA ALA A 142 18.87 5.64 13.19
C ALA A 142 20.27 5.86 12.58
N ASP A 143 20.71 5.00 11.67
CA ASP A 143 22.00 5.13 10.98
C ASP A 143 22.01 6.31 9.98
N LEU A 144 20.82 6.79 9.57
CA LEU A 144 20.61 8.01 8.82
C LEU A 144 20.61 9.27 9.71
N GLY A 145 20.84 9.12 11.01
CA GLY A 145 20.77 10.19 11.99
C GLY A 145 19.37 10.74 12.27
N ILE A 146 18.31 10.03 11.87
CA ILE A 146 16.93 10.36 12.21
C ILE A 146 16.63 9.81 13.60
N THR A 147 16.22 10.69 14.51
CA THR A 147 16.06 10.38 15.93
C THR A 147 14.62 9.99 16.30
N GLU A 148 14.44 9.28 17.40
CA GLU A 148 13.10 8.96 17.94
C GLU A 148 12.27 10.23 18.24
N ASP A 149 12.92 11.32 18.70
CA ASP A 149 12.23 12.58 18.95
C ASP A 149 11.64 13.19 17.68
N GLU A 150 12.31 13.07 16.52
CA GLU A 150 11.78 13.50 15.22
C GLU A 150 10.56 12.67 14.78
N LEU A 151 10.46 11.43 15.25
CA LEU A 151 9.40 10.48 14.90
C LEU A 151 8.21 10.48 15.88
N ALA A 152 8.28 11.26 16.97
CA ALA A 152 7.29 11.25 18.04
C ALA A 152 5.86 11.62 17.58
N ASN A 153 5.75 12.38 16.51
CA ASN A 153 4.49 12.82 15.93
C ASN A 153 3.84 11.82 14.95
N GLN A 154 4.51 10.71 14.65
CA GLN A 154 3.99 9.68 13.77
C GLN A 154 3.01 8.74 14.51
N TYR A 155 2.11 8.09 13.75
CA TYR A 155 1.27 7.03 14.28
C TYR A 155 2.12 5.76 14.51
N LYS A 156 2.01 5.17 15.68
CA LYS A 156 2.85 4.04 16.11
C LYS A 156 2.78 2.83 15.16
N TYR A 157 1.60 2.47 14.70
CA TYR A 157 1.42 1.32 13.81
C TYR A 157 2.24 1.44 12.50
N THR A 158 2.48 2.66 12.01
CA THR A 158 3.30 2.86 10.82
C THR A 158 4.78 2.54 11.06
N GLN A 159 5.27 2.75 12.28
CA GLN A 159 6.61 2.35 12.70
C GLN A 159 6.67 0.84 12.96
N ASP A 160 5.62 0.27 13.57
CA ASP A 160 5.57 -1.16 13.91
C ASP A 160 5.73 -2.06 12.67
N VAL A 161 5.12 -1.69 11.54
CA VAL A 161 5.26 -2.41 10.26
C VAL A 161 6.72 -2.46 9.76
N MET A 162 7.49 -1.42 10.02
CA MET A 162 8.88 -1.30 9.56
C MET A 162 9.91 -1.55 10.66
N THR A 163 9.50 -2.11 11.79
CA THR A 163 10.39 -2.50 12.87
C THR A 163 10.73 -3.98 12.73
N ASP A 164 12.03 -4.29 12.64
CA ASP A 164 12.51 -5.67 12.47
C ASP A 164 12.35 -6.50 13.74
N SER A 165 12.68 -7.79 13.67
CA SER A 165 12.60 -8.73 14.79
C SER A 165 13.53 -8.39 15.98
N ASN A 166 14.49 -7.49 15.77
CA ASN A 166 15.41 -6.98 16.80
C ASN A 166 14.94 -5.63 17.40
N GLY A 167 13.81 -5.09 16.94
CA GLY A 167 13.29 -3.81 17.38
C GLY A 167 13.92 -2.61 16.66
N VAL A 168 14.55 -2.80 15.50
CA VAL A 168 15.20 -1.75 14.72
C VAL A 168 14.25 -1.24 13.63
N LEU A 169 13.98 0.07 13.62
CA LEU A 169 13.17 0.72 12.60
C LEU A 169 13.95 0.85 11.27
N LYS A 170 13.35 0.41 10.15
CA LYS A 170 13.99 0.27 8.84
C LYS A 170 13.36 1.11 7.72
N GLY A 171 12.29 1.83 7.98
CA GLY A 171 11.66 2.70 6.99
C GLY A 171 10.63 3.63 7.61
N LEU A 172 10.26 4.69 6.88
CA LEU A 172 9.31 5.71 7.31
C LEU A 172 8.23 5.90 6.25
N SER A 173 7.01 6.22 6.68
CA SER A 173 5.89 6.51 5.78
C SER A 173 5.42 7.94 5.92
N TRP A 174 5.04 8.56 4.79
CA TRP A 174 4.29 9.81 4.82
C TRP A 174 2.79 9.58 4.99
N GLN A 175 2.29 8.35 4.72
CA GLN A 175 0.87 8.01 4.75
C GLN A 175 0.48 7.29 6.03
N GLY A 176 -0.73 7.56 6.53
CA GLY A 176 -1.31 6.84 7.66
C GLY A 176 -2.32 5.77 7.24
N CYS A 177 -3.03 5.96 6.16
CA CYS A 177 -3.97 5.02 5.51
C CYS A 177 -5.05 4.36 6.40
N PRO A 178 -5.66 5.05 7.38
CA PRO A 178 -6.82 4.50 8.07
C PRO A 178 -7.96 4.29 7.07
N GLY A 179 -8.60 3.14 7.15
CA GLY A 179 -9.72 2.80 6.28
C GLY A 179 -11.04 3.38 6.77
N THR A 180 -11.96 3.59 5.85
CA THR A 180 -13.30 4.11 6.13
C THR A 180 -14.34 3.44 5.23
N PHE A 181 -15.60 3.56 5.60
CA PHE A 181 -16.75 3.17 4.79
C PHE A 181 -17.17 4.34 3.91
N ILE A 182 -16.99 4.20 2.61
CA ILE A 182 -17.31 5.20 1.60
C ILE A 182 -18.66 4.85 1.01
N TYR A 183 -19.63 5.75 1.05
CA TYR A 183 -20.99 5.47 0.60
C TYR A 183 -21.49 6.47 -0.44
N ASN A 184 -22.32 6.00 -1.35
CA ASN A 184 -23.02 6.80 -2.34
C ASN A 184 -24.17 7.58 -1.67
N ARG A 185 -24.09 8.91 -1.65
CA ARG A 185 -25.06 9.80 -1.00
C ARG A 185 -26.45 9.70 -1.62
N GLU A 186 -26.54 9.57 -2.95
CA GLU A 186 -27.82 9.42 -3.64
C GLU A 186 -28.52 8.13 -3.21
N ALA A 187 -27.81 7.01 -3.21
CA ALA A 187 -28.34 5.73 -2.76
C ALA A 187 -28.72 5.74 -1.27
N ALA A 188 -27.90 6.38 -0.41
CA ALA A 188 -28.24 6.56 1.01
C ALA A 188 -29.56 7.31 1.18
N LYS A 189 -29.70 8.44 0.50
CA LYS A 189 -30.92 9.28 0.54
C LYS A 189 -32.14 8.55 0.03
N GLU A 190 -32.02 7.82 -1.08
CA GLU A 190 -33.10 7.04 -1.68
C GLU A 190 -33.56 5.90 -0.77
N VAL A 191 -32.62 5.13 -0.19
CA VAL A 191 -32.93 3.87 0.50
C VAL A 191 -33.03 4.02 2.01
N LEU A 192 -32.17 4.85 2.63
CA LEU A 192 -32.14 5.07 4.07
C LEU A 192 -32.91 6.32 4.50
N GLY A 193 -33.23 7.22 3.56
CA GLY A 193 -33.94 8.48 3.80
C GLY A 193 -33.03 9.64 4.24
N SER A 194 -31.74 9.39 4.36
CA SER A 194 -30.73 10.40 4.73
C SER A 194 -29.38 10.07 4.10
N ASP A 195 -28.62 11.10 3.75
CA ASP A 195 -27.21 11.01 3.32
C ASP A 195 -26.25 11.61 4.34
N ASP A 196 -26.76 11.94 5.54
CA ASP A 196 -25.94 12.41 6.65
C ASP A 196 -25.00 11.29 7.15
N PRO A 197 -23.69 11.56 7.34
CA PRO A 197 -22.73 10.55 7.80
C PRO A 197 -23.11 9.85 9.10
N ALA A 198 -23.75 10.54 10.05
CA ALA A 198 -24.15 9.95 11.33
C ALA A 198 -25.33 8.97 11.16
N ASP A 199 -26.29 9.30 10.29
CA ASP A 199 -27.43 8.42 9.98
C ASP A 199 -26.98 7.16 9.23
N VAL A 200 -26.05 7.32 8.25
CA VAL A 200 -25.46 6.20 7.54
C VAL A 200 -24.62 5.33 8.48
N GLN A 201 -23.80 5.94 9.36
CA GLN A 201 -23.07 5.21 10.40
C GLN A 201 -24.00 4.39 11.28
N ALA A 202 -25.13 4.95 11.70
CA ALA A 202 -26.11 4.24 12.50
C ALA A 202 -26.70 3.00 11.78
N ALA A 203 -26.79 3.06 10.43
CA ALA A 203 -27.29 1.97 9.60
C ALA A 203 -26.26 0.89 9.29
N VAL A 204 -24.95 1.14 9.51
CA VAL A 204 -23.86 0.20 9.19
C VAL A 204 -22.88 -0.01 10.35
N SER A 205 -23.25 0.36 11.58
CA SER A 205 -22.34 0.42 12.75
C SER A 205 -21.84 -0.94 13.26
N ASP A 206 -22.36 -2.02 12.74
CA ASP A 206 -21.92 -3.40 12.98
C ASP A 206 -22.30 -4.29 11.79
N TRP A 207 -21.75 -5.51 11.73
CA TRP A 207 -21.98 -6.42 10.61
C TRP A 207 -23.43 -6.91 10.47
N ASN A 208 -24.24 -6.91 11.54
CA ASN A 208 -25.66 -7.25 11.44
C ASN A 208 -26.43 -6.11 10.76
N LYS A 209 -26.21 -4.88 11.18
CA LYS A 209 -26.81 -3.69 10.54
C LYS A 209 -26.33 -3.50 9.11
N PHE A 210 -25.07 -3.81 8.83
CA PHE A 210 -24.53 -3.84 7.48
C PHE A 210 -25.30 -4.84 6.60
N ALA A 211 -25.56 -6.05 7.09
CA ALA A 211 -26.34 -7.06 6.37
C ALA A 211 -27.81 -6.62 6.16
N ASP A 212 -28.45 -6.01 7.17
CA ASP A 212 -29.80 -5.45 7.06
C ASP A 212 -29.86 -4.32 6.01
N THR A 213 -28.83 -3.47 5.98
CA THR A 213 -28.71 -2.39 4.99
C THR A 213 -28.46 -2.98 3.60
N ALA A 214 -27.64 -4.03 3.47
CA ALA A 214 -27.42 -4.72 2.21
C ALA A 214 -28.72 -5.27 1.60
N ALA A 215 -29.61 -5.81 2.43
CA ALA A 215 -30.93 -6.28 1.97
C ALA A 215 -31.82 -5.14 1.48
N LYS A 216 -31.79 -3.98 2.13
CA LYS A 216 -32.54 -2.78 1.69
C LYS A 216 -31.99 -2.23 0.36
N MET A 217 -30.66 -2.14 0.23
CA MET A 217 -29.99 -1.69 -0.98
C MET A 217 -30.33 -2.61 -2.15
N GLN A 218 -30.25 -3.92 -1.96
CA GLN A 218 -30.58 -4.91 -2.99
C GLN A 218 -32.05 -4.80 -3.43
N ALA A 219 -32.99 -4.60 -2.50
CA ALA A 219 -34.39 -4.40 -2.81
C ALA A 219 -34.68 -3.14 -3.66
N ALA A 220 -33.81 -2.12 -3.55
CA ALA A 220 -33.86 -0.90 -4.35
C ALA A 220 -33.01 -0.98 -5.64
N GLY A 221 -32.37 -2.12 -5.92
CA GLY A 221 -31.59 -2.35 -7.13
C GLY A 221 -30.12 -1.93 -7.03
N TYR A 222 -29.63 -1.66 -5.83
CA TYR A 222 -28.20 -1.41 -5.58
C TYR A 222 -27.50 -2.67 -5.06
N LYS A 223 -26.23 -2.82 -5.38
CA LYS A 223 -25.33 -3.70 -4.65
C LYS A 223 -24.82 -2.98 -3.40
N MET A 224 -24.67 -3.70 -2.29
CA MET A 224 -24.06 -3.15 -1.07
C MET A 224 -22.61 -2.78 -1.29
N THR A 225 -21.83 -3.70 -1.88
CA THR A 225 -20.45 -3.49 -2.32
C THR A 225 -20.29 -3.97 -3.77
N ALA A 226 -19.27 -3.50 -4.48
CA ALA A 226 -19.01 -3.93 -5.86
C ALA A 226 -18.62 -5.41 -5.89
N THR A 227 -17.73 -5.83 -4.99
CA THR A 227 -17.25 -7.20 -4.86
C THR A 227 -17.16 -7.64 -3.41
N ALA A 228 -17.16 -8.95 -3.16
CA ALA A 228 -16.92 -9.53 -1.84
C ALA A 228 -15.56 -9.07 -1.27
N ASN A 229 -14.57 -8.88 -2.13
CA ASN A 229 -13.22 -8.47 -1.73
C ASN A 229 -13.14 -7.02 -1.20
N ASP A 230 -14.14 -6.15 -1.46
CA ASP A 230 -14.15 -4.78 -0.92
C ASP A 230 -14.08 -4.75 0.62
N SER A 231 -14.69 -5.73 1.29
CA SER A 231 -14.69 -5.82 2.76
C SER A 231 -13.54 -6.66 3.33
N TYR A 232 -12.74 -7.35 2.50
CA TYR A 232 -11.74 -8.30 2.98
C TYR A 232 -10.75 -7.69 3.97
N ARG A 233 -10.24 -6.50 3.68
CA ARG A 233 -9.26 -5.81 4.54
C ARG A 233 -9.79 -5.52 5.94
N VAL A 234 -11.09 -5.26 6.07
CA VAL A 234 -11.70 -5.05 7.40
C VAL A 234 -11.57 -6.29 8.26
N PHE A 235 -11.77 -7.47 7.67
CA PHE A 235 -11.65 -8.73 8.40
C PHE A 235 -10.19 -9.16 8.60
N SER A 236 -9.34 -9.04 7.58
CA SER A 236 -7.95 -9.48 7.66
C SER A 236 -7.08 -8.62 8.58
N ASN A 237 -7.44 -7.36 8.82
CA ASN A 237 -6.74 -6.52 9.80
C ASN A 237 -7.17 -6.81 11.25
N ASN A 238 -8.32 -7.41 11.45
CA ASN A 238 -8.90 -7.66 12.78
C ASN A 238 -8.82 -9.13 13.16
N VAL A 239 -7.74 -9.81 12.78
CA VAL A 239 -7.46 -11.20 13.13
C VAL A 239 -6.91 -11.32 14.54
N SER A 240 -7.14 -12.46 15.18
CA SER A 240 -6.66 -12.77 16.53
C SER A 240 -5.24 -13.32 16.56
N GLY A 241 -4.68 -13.72 15.40
CA GLY A 241 -3.34 -14.25 15.26
C GLY A 241 -2.84 -14.23 13.83
N LYS A 242 -1.54 -14.43 13.64
CA LYS A 242 -0.87 -14.43 12.34
C LYS A 242 -1.35 -15.59 11.47
N TRP A 243 -1.27 -15.42 10.14
CA TRP A 243 -1.49 -16.50 9.18
C TRP A 243 -0.59 -17.70 9.39
N VAL A 244 0.63 -17.49 9.85
CA VAL A 244 1.58 -18.58 10.12
C VAL A 244 1.96 -18.56 11.59
N GLN A 245 1.71 -19.70 12.27
CA GLN A 245 2.01 -19.93 13.68
C GLN A 245 2.84 -21.22 13.78
N ASP A 246 4.06 -21.13 14.29
CA ASP A 246 4.99 -22.26 14.41
C ASP A 246 5.20 -23.05 13.10
N GLY A 247 5.26 -22.34 11.95
CA GLY A 247 5.42 -22.94 10.62
C GLY A 247 4.16 -23.59 10.05
N LYS A 248 3.02 -23.42 10.70
CA LYS A 248 1.73 -23.94 10.27
C LYS A 248 0.82 -22.81 9.82
N VAL A 249 0.14 -23.00 8.70
CA VAL A 249 -0.87 -22.06 8.20
C VAL A 249 -2.18 -22.22 8.98
N VAL A 250 -2.69 -21.11 9.50
CA VAL A 250 -3.92 -21.05 10.29
C VAL A 250 -4.86 -20.01 9.68
N VAL A 251 -6.05 -20.45 9.28
CA VAL A 251 -7.11 -19.53 8.87
C VAL A 251 -7.84 -19.02 10.10
N ASP A 252 -7.68 -17.74 10.41
CA ASP A 252 -8.32 -17.09 11.55
C ASP A 252 -9.85 -17.11 11.45
N ASP A 253 -10.54 -17.16 12.59
CA ASP A 253 -12.00 -17.21 12.61
C ASP A 253 -12.63 -15.93 12.01
N ASN A 254 -11.96 -14.79 12.13
CA ASN A 254 -12.44 -13.56 11.50
C ASN A 254 -12.39 -13.64 9.96
N ILE A 255 -11.37 -14.29 9.41
CA ILE A 255 -11.32 -14.59 7.97
C ILE A 255 -12.45 -15.54 7.54
N LYS A 256 -12.76 -16.55 8.35
CA LYS A 256 -13.91 -17.46 8.10
C LYS A 256 -15.24 -16.70 8.15
N ASN A 257 -15.39 -15.75 9.09
CA ASN A 257 -16.58 -14.88 9.17
C ASN A 257 -16.76 -14.06 7.89
N TRP A 258 -15.65 -13.54 7.31
CA TRP A 258 -15.70 -12.87 6.00
C TRP A 258 -16.23 -13.80 4.89
N VAL A 259 -15.74 -15.05 4.84
CA VAL A 259 -16.20 -16.03 3.84
C VAL A 259 -17.69 -16.30 3.97
N GLU A 260 -18.17 -16.55 5.20
CA GLU A 260 -19.60 -16.80 5.44
C GLU A 260 -20.50 -15.61 5.04
N MET A 261 -20.10 -14.41 5.45
CA MET A 261 -20.83 -13.19 5.11
C MET A 261 -20.84 -12.97 3.60
N SER A 262 -19.67 -13.04 2.97
CA SER A 262 -19.52 -12.81 1.53
C SER A 262 -20.32 -13.80 0.71
N LYS A 263 -20.31 -15.09 1.05
CA LYS A 263 -21.10 -16.11 0.36
C LYS A 263 -22.61 -15.83 0.46
N LYS A 264 -23.10 -15.47 1.65
CA LYS A 264 -24.51 -15.09 1.85
C LYS A 264 -24.89 -13.88 0.99
N MET A 265 -24.02 -12.87 0.92
CA MET A 265 -24.26 -11.65 0.13
C MET A 265 -24.22 -11.92 -1.38
N VAL A 266 -23.28 -12.75 -1.85
CA VAL A 266 -23.20 -13.16 -3.27
C VAL A 266 -24.45 -13.93 -3.67
N ASP A 267 -24.87 -14.93 -2.88
CA ASP A 267 -26.05 -15.74 -3.14
C ASP A 267 -27.36 -14.92 -3.14
N ALA A 268 -27.39 -13.84 -2.34
CA ALA A 268 -28.50 -12.88 -2.31
C ALA A 268 -28.43 -11.80 -3.40
N GLY A 269 -27.36 -11.74 -4.20
CA GLY A 269 -27.17 -10.70 -5.22
C GLY A 269 -26.84 -9.31 -4.65
N GLN A 270 -26.41 -9.26 -3.39
CA GLN A 270 -26.05 -8.02 -2.67
C GLN A 270 -24.65 -7.52 -2.98
N THR A 271 -23.77 -8.36 -3.50
CA THR A 271 -22.41 -8.06 -3.94
C THR A 271 -22.01 -8.91 -5.14
N GLY A 272 -20.92 -8.56 -5.80
CA GLY A 272 -20.33 -9.34 -6.90
C GLY A 272 -19.12 -10.16 -6.47
N THR A 273 -18.45 -10.76 -7.47
CA THR A 273 -17.25 -11.57 -7.31
C THR A 273 -16.13 -11.15 -8.27
N GLN A 274 -16.29 -10.01 -8.95
CA GLN A 274 -15.27 -9.46 -9.83
C GLN A 274 -14.00 -9.12 -9.03
N ASP A 275 -12.87 -9.19 -9.71
CA ASP A 275 -11.59 -8.87 -9.09
C ASP A 275 -11.49 -7.38 -8.82
N LEU A 276 -10.87 -7.02 -7.69
CA LEU A 276 -10.45 -5.64 -7.42
C LEU A 276 -9.60 -5.12 -8.58
N TRP A 277 -9.71 -3.84 -8.88
CA TRP A 277 -8.99 -3.14 -9.94
C TRP A 277 -9.42 -3.51 -11.37
N SER A 278 -10.42 -4.38 -11.54
CA SER A 278 -10.98 -4.68 -12.85
C SER A 278 -11.90 -3.56 -13.36
N ASP A 279 -12.10 -3.52 -14.68
CA ASP A 279 -13.07 -2.60 -15.30
C ASP A 279 -14.49 -2.82 -14.75
N ASP A 280 -14.87 -4.06 -14.43
CA ASP A 280 -16.19 -4.38 -13.87
C ASP A 280 -16.34 -3.88 -12.43
N TRP A 281 -15.28 -3.86 -11.64
CA TRP A 281 -15.28 -3.28 -10.31
C TRP A 281 -15.41 -1.76 -10.36
N SER A 282 -14.68 -1.09 -11.26
CA SER A 282 -14.67 0.36 -11.40
C SER A 282 -15.96 0.95 -12.00
N LYS A 283 -16.82 0.13 -12.63
CA LYS A 283 -18.16 0.57 -13.06
C LYS A 283 -19.01 1.15 -11.91
N GLY A 284 -18.80 0.67 -10.68
CA GLY A 284 -19.49 1.18 -9.50
C GLY A 284 -19.09 2.62 -9.10
N PHE A 285 -18.07 3.20 -9.69
CA PHE A 285 -17.68 4.60 -9.48
C PHE A 285 -18.59 5.58 -10.25
N TYR A 286 -19.48 5.06 -11.07
CA TYR A 286 -20.44 5.82 -11.86
C TYR A 286 -21.87 5.48 -11.44
N PRO A 287 -22.82 6.42 -11.59
CA PRO A 287 -24.21 6.24 -11.14
C PRO A 287 -24.90 4.97 -11.68
N ASP A 288 -24.60 4.62 -12.94
CA ASP A 288 -25.17 3.43 -13.60
C ASP A 288 -24.69 2.11 -13.02
N GLY A 289 -23.56 2.09 -12.32
CA GLY A 289 -23.01 0.91 -11.67
C GLY A 289 -23.80 0.42 -10.47
N LYS A 290 -24.66 1.30 -9.89
CA LYS A 290 -25.59 0.97 -8.80
C LYS A 290 -24.90 0.27 -7.62
N VAL A 291 -23.73 0.77 -7.20
CA VAL A 291 -23.01 0.32 -6.02
C VAL A 291 -23.20 1.35 -4.89
N PHE A 292 -23.57 0.85 -3.71
CA PHE A 292 -23.79 1.70 -2.54
C PHE A 292 -22.49 2.09 -1.87
N SER A 293 -21.54 1.15 -1.69
CA SER A 293 -20.37 1.43 -0.86
C SER A 293 -19.09 0.72 -1.28
N TYR A 294 -18.00 1.29 -0.80
CA TYR A 294 -16.65 0.75 -0.85
C TYR A 294 -16.00 0.87 0.53
N PHE A 295 -14.97 0.09 0.77
CA PHE A 295 -14.09 0.24 1.93
C PHE A 295 -12.72 0.69 1.46
N GLY A 296 -12.18 1.76 2.01
CA GLY A 296 -10.86 2.24 1.63
C GLY A 296 -10.41 3.49 2.35
N PRO A 297 -9.11 3.78 2.32
CA PRO A 297 -8.52 5.01 2.84
C PRO A 297 -8.64 6.18 1.84
N ALA A 298 -8.10 7.34 2.22
CA ALA A 298 -8.17 8.56 1.40
C ALA A 298 -7.59 8.37 -0.01
N TRP A 299 -6.47 7.65 -0.16
CA TRP A 299 -5.86 7.42 -1.46
C TRP A 299 -6.78 6.64 -2.44
N LEU A 300 -7.64 5.72 -1.94
CA LEU A 300 -8.54 4.98 -2.82
C LEU A 300 -9.44 5.94 -3.61
N ILE A 301 -9.99 6.95 -2.94
CA ILE A 301 -10.90 7.91 -3.55
C ILE A 301 -10.16 8.80 -4.55
N ASN A 302 -8.99 9.28 -4.16
CA ASN A 302 -8.25 10.27 -4.93
C ASN A 302 -7.60 9.68 -6.19
N PHE A 303 -7.12 8.43 -6.11
CA PHE A 303 -6.40 7.79 -7.22
C PHE A 303 -7.24 6.79 -8.02
N CYS A 304 -8.23 6.12 -7.39
CA CYS A 304 -8.87 4.97 -8.00
C CYS A 304 -10.34 5.22 -8.37
N MET A 305 -11.06 6.06 -7.61
CA MET A 305 -12.51 6.24 -7.77
C MET A 305 -12.89 7.30 -8.82
N ALA A 306 -12.02 7.53 -9.79
CA ALA A 306 -12.29 8.38 -10.95
C ALA A 306 -12.67 9.84 -10.59
N ALA A 307 -12.05 10.42 -9.56
CA ALA A 307 -12.35 11.78 -9.08
C ALA A 307 -12.16 12.88 -10.15
N ASP A 308 -11.26 12.68 -11.09
CA ASP A 308 -10.96 13.57 -12.24
C ASP A 308 -11.82 13.28 -13.48
N GLN A 309 -12.67 12.24 -13.46
CA GLN A 309 -13.46 11.82 -14.61
C GLN A 309 -14.86 12.44 -14.57
N GLU A 310 -15.21 13.17 -15.64
CA GLU A 310 -16.55 13.75 -15.78
C GLU A 310 -17.63 12.65 -15.73
N GLY A 311 -18.66 12.87 -14.91
CA GLY A 311 -19.78 11.94 -14.74
C GLY A 311 -19.57 10.85 -13.68
N SER A 312 -18.39 10.74 -13.08
CA SER A 312 -18.21 9.87 -11.92
C SER A 312 -18.91 10.44 -10.67
N ILE A 313 -19.22 9.58 -9.72
CA ILE A 313 -19.81 9.97 -8.43
C ILE A 313 -18.83 10.87 -7.67
N ALA A 314 -17.55 10.55 -7.67
CA ALA A 314 -16.51 11.33 -6.99
C ALA A 314 -16.36 12.74 -7.58
N ASN A 315 -16.35 12.87 -8.91
CA ASN A 315 -16.27 14.17 -9.58
C ASN A 315 -17.45 15.09 -9.26
N GLN A 316 -18.61 14.51 -8.92
CA GLN A 316 -19.82 15.24 -8.55
C GLN A 316 -19.96 15.49 -7.04
N GLY A 317 -18.98 15.09 -6.22
CA GLY A 317 -19.07 15.16 -4.75
C GLY A 317 -20.15 14.23 -4.18
N GLY A 318 -20.47 13.15 -4.88
CA GLY A 318 -21.56 12.25 -4.56
C GLY A 318 -21.24 11.15 -3.56
N TRP A 319 -20.00 11.06 -3.07
CA TRP A 319 -19.64 10.15 -1.99
C TRP A 319 -19.78 10.83 -0.62
N GLY A 320 -19.92 10.01 0.42
CA GLY A 320 -19.78 10.39 1.82
C GLY A 320 -18.92 9.35 2.54
N ALA A 321 -18.44 9.67 3.73
CA ALA A 321 -17.63 8.77 4.52
C ALA A 321 -18.14 8.67 5.96
N CYS A 322 -18.07 7.45 6.53
CA CYS A 322 -18.29 7.17 7.95
C CYS A 322 -17.38 6.01 8.40
N GLU A 323 -17.32 5.72 9.71
CA GLU A 323 -16.43 4.68 10.24
C GLU A 323 -16.76 3.27 9.71
N GLY A 324 -18.05 3.02 9.42
CA GLY A 324 -18.53 1.70 9.02
C GLY A 324 -18.67 0.71 10.19
N PRO A 325 -18.74 -0.59 9.90
CA PRO A 325 -18.97 -1.61 10.93
C PRO A 325 -17.74 -1.88 11.80
N GLN A 326 -16.54 -1.62 11.31
CA GLN A 326 -15.29 -1.88 12.00
C GLN A 326 -14.13 -1.10 11.37
N GLY A 327 -13.20 -0.59 12.18
CA GLY A 327 -12.00 0.09 11.70
C GLY A 327 -10.99 -0.88 11.08
N PHE A 328 -10.18 -0.37 10.16
CA PHE A 328 -9.15 -1.14 9.46
C PHE A 328 -8.08 -0.21 8.88
N PHE A 329 -7.04 -0.82 8.36
CA PHE A 329 -5.93 -0.19 7.66
C PHE A 329 -5.78 -0.83 6.27
N TRP A 330 -5.46 -0.04 5.27
CA TRP A 330 -5.17 -0.58 3.95
C TRP A 330 -4.12 0.22 3.19
N GLY A 331 -3.05 -0.49 2.78
CA GLY A 331 -1.99 0.07 1.96
C GLY A 331 -1.04 0.98 2.73
N GLY A 332 -0.54 1.99 2.06
CA GLY A 332 0.51 2.86 2.54
C GLY A 332 1.88 2.47 2.00
N THR A 333 2.71 3.49 1.88
CA THR A 333 4.02 3.39 1.25
C THR A 333 5.08 3.80 2.26
N TRP A 334 6.10 2.95 2.43
CA TRP A 334 7.28 3.28 3.24
C TRP A 334 8.47 3.56 2.36
N ILE A 335 9.25 4.55 2.77
CA ILE A 335 10.51 4.95 2.20
C ILE A 335 11.61 4.22 2.95
N CYS A 336 12.41 3.44 2.25
CA CYS A 336 13.53 2.68 2.78
C CYS A 336 14.84 3.18 2.16
N ALA A 337 15.86 3.40 2.99
CA ALA A 337 17.22 3.60 2.52
C ALA A 337 17.87 2.25 2.21
N ALA A 338 18.47 2.10 1.05
CA ALA A 338 19.19 0.89 0.69
C ALA A 338 20.54 0.80 1.42
N ALA A 339 20.85 -0.36 1.97
CA ALA A 339 22.18 -0.59 2.58
C ALA A 339 23.28 -0.41 1.54
N GLY A 340 24.30 0.38 1.89
CA GLY A 340 25.41 0.69 1.00
C GLY A 340 25.11 1.78 -0.04
N THR A 341 24.05 2.57 0.14
CA THR A 341 23.84 3.83 -0.61
C THR A 341 25.05 4.74 -0.46
N ASP A 342 25.39 5.47 -1.51
CA ASP A 342 26.41 6.53 -1.51
C ASP A 342 25.80 7.94 -1.42
N ASN A 343 24.48 8.03 -1.18
CA ASN A 343 23.73 9.26 -1.00
C ASN A 343 22.98 9.32 0.36
N ALA A 344 23.53 8.73 1.42
CA ALA A 344 22.84 8.55 2.70
C ALA A 344 22.29 9.86 3.29
N ASP A 345 23.06 10.97 3.22
CA ASP A 345 22.62 12.27 3.73
C ASP A 345 21.42 12.82 2.95
N LEU A 346 21.41 12.68 1.62
CA LEU A 346 20.31 13.13 0.79
C LEU A 346 19.06 12.27 0.98
N VAL A 347 19.23 10.94 1.11
CA VAL A 347 18.14 10.02 1.45
C VAL A 347 17.53 10.38 2.80
N ALA A 348 18.35 10.65 3.81
CA ALA A 348 17.91 11.09 5.13
C ALA A 348 17.12 12.40 5.08
N ASP A 349 17.57 13.38 4.28
CA ASP A 349 16.86 14.64 4.13
C ASP A 349 15.50 14.45 3.43
N ILE A 350 15.44 13.67 2.35
CA ILE A 350 14.17 13.33 1.68
C ILE A 350 13.20 12.66 2.65
N MET A 351 13.69 11.69 3.43
CA MET A 351 12.86 11.01 4.43
C MET A 351 12.34 12.00 5.48
N ARG A 352 13.20 12.87 6.04
CA ARG A 352 12.77 13.90 7.01
C ARG A 352 11.73 14.85 6.42
N GLN A 353 12.00 15.41 5.26
CA GLN A 353 11.09 16.39 4.65
C GLN A 353 9.69 15.80 4.41
N LEU A 354 9.62 14.57 3.89
CA LEU A 354 8.34 13.98 3.50
C LEU A 354 7.63 13.22 4.63
N THR A 355 8.29 12.93 5.77
CA THR A 355 7.69 12.11 6.83
C THR A 355 7.67 12.76 8.21
N THR A 356 8.43 13.83 8.44
CA THR A 356 8.50 14.50 9.76
C THR A 356 8.28 16.00 9.70
N ASN A 357 8.51 16.65 8.55
CA ASN A 357 8.30 18.08 8.41
C ASN A 357 6.81 18.40 8.33
N GLU A 358 6.28 19.00 9.40
CA GLU A 358 4.85 19.30 9.54
C GLU A 358 4.30 20.19 8.42
N ASP A 359 5.06 21.21 7.99
CA ASP A 359 4.61 22.13 6.95
C ASP A 359 4.49 21.41 5.59
N VAL A 360 5.44 20.52 5.26
CA VAL A 360 5.40 19.68 4.06
C VAL A 360 4.23 18.70 4.15
N MET A 361 4.02 18.07 5.30
CA MET A 361 2.92 17.14 5.52
C MET A 361 1.56 17.84 5.39
N LEU A 362 1.41 19.07 5.92
CA LEU A 362 0.21 19.89 5.74
C LEU A 362 -0.03 20.28 4.27
N ASP A 363 1.03 20.54 3.51
CA ASP A 363 0.93 20.85 2.08
C ASP A 363 0.44 19.62 1.28
N ILE A 364 0.93 18.41 1.61
CA ILE A 364 0.45 17.14 1.05
C ILE A 364 -1.05 16.97 1.33
N VAL A 365 -1.50 17.13 2.58
CA VAL A 365 -2.93 17.02 2.92
C VAL A 365 -3.77 17.96 2.07
N LYS A 366 -3.36 19.21 1.95
CA LYS A 366 -4.14 20.26 1.27
C LYS A 366 -4.18 20.11 -0.23
N LYS A 367 -3.10 19.62 -0.84
CA LYS A 367 -2.99 19.49 -2.30
C LYS A 367 -3.44 18.15 -2.84
N ASP A 368 -3.15 17.09 -2.09
CA ASP A 368 -3.38 15.73 -2.52
C ASP A 368 -4.57 15.07 -1.81
N SER A 369 -5.18 15.74 -0.82
CA SER A 369 -6.26 15.19 0.01
C SER A 369 -5.89 13.83 0.65
N ASP A 370 -4.60 13.64 0.97
CA ASP A 370 -4.09 12.42 1.59
C ASP A 370 -4.21 12.49 3.13
N PHE A 371 -4.19 11.33 3.80
CA PHE A 371 -4.06 11.26 5.25
C PHE A 371 -2.59 10.99 5.58
N VAL A 372 -1.91 12.01 6.13
CA VAL A 372 -0.48 11.93 6.40
C VAL A 372 -0.15 11.37 7.78
N ASN A 373 1.04 10.78 7.89
CA ASN A 373 1.56 10.19 9.12
C ASN A 373 2.18 11.24 10.05
N ASN A 374 1.40 12.28 10.37
CA ASN A 374 1.79 13.36 11.27
C ASN A 374 0.59 13.84 12.07
N LYS A 375 0.53 13.49 13.36
CA LYS A 375 -0.61 13.79 14.25
C LYS A 375 -0.93 15.28 14.32
N PRO A 376 0.03 16.19 14.59
CA PRO A 376 -0.25 17.62 14.61
C PRO A 376 -0.80 18.18 13.29
N ALA A 377 -0.29 17.70 12.15
CA ALA A 377 -0.81 18.11 10.85
C ALA A 377 -2.28 17.67 10.66
N MET A 378 -2.58 16.43 11.04
CA MET A 378 -3.93 15.89 10.93
C MET A 378 -4.91 16.58 11.90
N GLU A 379 -4.51 16.85 13.15
CA GLU A 379 -5.31 17.58 14.13
C GLU A 379 -5.67 18.99 13.64
N LYS A 380 -4.71 19.72 13.06
CA LYS A 380 -4.96 21.05 12.47
C LYS A 380 -5.99 20.99 11.33
N CYS A 381 -5.90 19.98 10.47
CA CYS A 381 -6.88 19.80 9.39
C CYS A 381 -8.25 19.34 9.92
N ALA A 382 -8.29 18.55 10.99
CA ALA A 382 -9.54 18.13 11.62
C ALA A 382 -10.32 19.30 12.25
N GLU A 383 -9.60 20.29 12.80
CA GLU A 383 -10.16 21.48 13.44
C GLU A 383 -10.46 22.63 12.47
N ASP A 384 -10.03 22.51 11.20
CA ASP A 384 -10.23 23.55 10.18
C ASP A 384 -11.58 23.36 9.48
N ASP A 385 -12.60 24.14 9.90
CA ASP A 385 -13.95 24.13 9.30
C ASP A 385 -13.95 24.50 7.80
N SER A 386 -12.87 25.12 7.29
CA SER A 386 -12.73 25.46 5.87
C SER A 386 -12.16 24.30 5.04
N TYR A 387 -11.61 23.28 5.70
CA TYR A 387 -11.03 22.13 5.04
C TYR A 387 -12.11 21.08 4.72
N ALA A 388 -12.26 20.78 3.46
CA ALA A 388 -13.32 19.90 2.98
C ALA A 388 -12.82 19.07 1.77
N PHE A 389 -13.29 17.85 1.67
CA PHE A 389 -13.05 17.00 0.50
C PHE A 389 -14.17 17.18 -0.50
N ASP A 390 -13.85 17.68 -1.69
CA ASP A 390 -14.83 17.88 -2.76
C ASP A 390 -15.52 16.57 -3.14
N VAL A 391 -14.77 15.46 -3.19
CA VAL A 391 -15.28 14.12 -3.50
C VAL A 391 -16.33 13.63 -2.50
N PHE A 392 -16.35 14.19 -1.29
CA PHE A 392 -17.31 13.92 -0.21
C PHE A 392 -18.39 15.01 -0.09
N GLY A 393 -18.58 15.85 -1.11
CA GLY A 393 -19.58 16.91 -1.09
C GLY A 393 -19.36 17.95 -0.03
N GLY A 394 -18.10 18.21 0.32
CA GLY A 394 -17.71 19.19 1.32
C GLY A 394 -17.59 18.66 2.76
N GLN A 395 -17.69 17.36 2.98
CA GLN A 395 -17.41 16.75 4.28
C GLN A 395 -15.91 16.83 4.60
N ASN A 396 -15.56 17.22 5.85
CA ASN A 396 -14.22 17.02 6.38
C ASN A 396 -14.17 15.67 7.14
N PRO A 397 -13.48 14.64 6.61
CA PRO A 397 -13.43 13.31 7.24
C PRO A 397 -12.24 13.15 8.20
N ILE A 398 -11.37 14.17 8.35
CA ILE A 398 -10.07 14.02 9.01
C ILE A 398 -10.20 13.62 10.48
N ALA A 399 -11.13 14.21 11.23
CA ALA A 399 -11.34 13.82 12.62
C ALA A 399 -11.70 12.33 12.78
N MET A 400 -12.49 11.79 11.85
CA MET A 400 -12.84 10.37 11.79
C MET A 400 -11.62 9.51 11.45
N TYR A 401 -10.82 9.93 10.47
CA TYR A 401 -9.58 9.23 10.12
C TYR A 401 -8.59 9.20 11.29
N CYS A 402 -8.41 10.33 12.02
CA CYS A 402 -7.57 10.38 13.21
C CYS A 402 -8.03 9.38 14.27
N ALA A 403 -9.32 9.37 14.57
CA ALA A 403 -9.90 8.42 15.53
C ALA A 403 -9.77 6.96 15.09
N GLY A 404 -9.83 6.69 13.79
CA GLY A 404 -9.58 5.39 13.20
C GLY A 404 -8.11 4.97 13.34
N ALA A 405 -7.17 5.84 13.00
CA ALA A 405 -5.73 5.60 13.05
C ALA A 405 -5.24 5.22 14.45
N GLU A 406 -5.77 5.83 15.50
CA GLU A 406 -5.41 5.50 16.89
C GLU A 406 -5.88 4.09 17.35
N LYS A 407 -6.77 3.45 16.60
CA LYS A 407 -7.30 2.11 16.91
C LYS A 407 -6.62 0.99 16.11
N ILE A 408 -5.73 1.33 15.18
CA ILE A 408 -5.05 0.33 14.32
C ILE A 408 -4.03 -0.43 15.15
N ASP A 409 -4.12 -1.75 15.10
CA ASP A 409 -3.18 -2.72 15.70
C ASP A 409 -2.73 -3.71 14.62
N LEU A 410 -1.44 -3.65 14.27
CA LEU A 410 -0.82 -4.49 13.26
C LEU A 410 0.07 -5.60 13.88
N SER A 411 -0.05 -5.86 15.19
CA SER A 411 0.77 -6.85 15.92
C SER A 411 0.62 -8.29 15.41
N ASN A 412 -0.50 -8.59 14.76
CA ASN A 412 -0.79 -9.90 14.15
C ASN A 412 -0.38 -10.01 12.67
N GLN A 413 0.32 -9.01 12.12
CA GLN A 413 0.87 -9.15 10.77
C GLN A 413 2.13 -10.02 10.75
N GLY A 414 2.36 -10.68 9.60
CA GLY A 414 3.48 -11.58 9.37
C GLY A 414 4.01 -11.51 7.94
N ALA A 415 5.24 -11.99 7.73
CA ALA A 415 5.91 -11.98 6.42
C ALA A 415 5.18 -12.81 5.33
N TYR A 416 4.28 -13.69 5.72
CA TYR A 416 3.51 -14.54 4.81
C TYR A 416 2.14 -13.95 4.42
N ASP A 417 1.75 -12.81 5.02
CA ASP A 417 0.39 -12.27 4.90
C ASP A 417 0.01 -11.96 3.47
N GLN A 418 0.91 -11.34 2.68
CA GLN A 418 0.64 -11.06 1.27
C GLN A 418 0.24 -12.33 0.53
N GLY A 419 1.09 -13.35 0.58
CA GLY A 419 0.84 -14.58 -0.15
C GLY A 419 -0.38 -15.33 0.35
N CYS A 420 -0.60 -15.38 1.67
CA CYS A 420 -1.78 -16.01 2.24
C CYS A 420 -3.06 -15.29 1.84
N ASN A 421 -3.10 -13.96 1.96
CA ASN A 421 -4.25 -13.16 1.57
C ASN A 421 -4.59 -13.27 0.08
N GLU A 422 -3.57 -13.19 -0.81
CA GLU A 422 -3.76 -13.32 -2.25
C GLU A 422 -4.33 -14.68 -2.65
N GLU A 423 -3.68 -15.77 -2.20
CA GLU A 423 -4.09 -17.12 -2.58
C GLU A 423 -5.41 -17.52 -1.92
N PHE A 424 -5.70 -17.03 -0.69
CA PHE A 424 -6.97 -17.28 -0.03
C PHE A 424 -8.14 -16.62 -0.75
N GLN A 425 -8.03 -15.33 -1.08
CA GLN A 425 -9.09 -14.62 -1.81
C GLN A 425 -9.34 -15.24 -3.19
N LYS A 426 -8.27 -15.65 -3.88
CA LYS A 426 -8.35 -16.34 -5.17
C LYS A 426 -9.06 -17.69 -5.08
N ALA A 427 -8.76 -18.49 -4.05
CA ALA A 427 -9.43 -19.76 -3.82
C ALA A 427 -10.90 -19.55 -3.44
N MET A 428 -11.20 -18.59 -2.54
CA MET A 428 -12.57 -18.28 -2.13
C MET A 428 -13.43 -17.71 -3.24
N LYS A 429 -12.84 -17.03 -4.24
CA LYS A 429 -13.56 -16.61 -5.44
C LYS A 429 -14.22 -17.79 -6.16
N ASN A 430 -13.53 -18.93 -6.27
CA ASN A 430 -14.12 -20.13 -6.87
C ASN A 430 -15.33 -20.65 -6.07
N TYR A 431 -15.28 -20.57 -4.74
CA TYR A 431 -16.39 -20.91 -3.86
C TYR A 431 -17.56 -19.91 -4.03
N PHE A 432 -17.30 -18.62 -4.08
CA PHE A 432 -18.30 -17.59 -4.27
C PHE A 432 -19.01 -17.72 -5.64
N ASP A 433 -18.25 -18.01 -6.69
CA ASP A 433 -18.75 -18.22 -8.04
C ASP A 433 -19.52 -19.55 -8.22
N GLY A 434 -19.52 -20.43 -7.20
CA GLY A 434 -20.15 -21.75 -7.27
C GLY A 434 -19.37 -22.78 -8.08
N ASN A 435 -18.10 -22.50 -8.40
CA ASN A 435 -17.21 -23.39 -9.15
C ASN A 435 -16.51 -24.43 -8.26
N ALA A 436 -16.55 -24.25 -6.95
CA ALA A 436 -15.98 -25.13 -5.94
C ALA A 436 -16.86 -25.13 -4.68
N THR A 437 -16.83 -26.20 -3.92
CA THR A 437 -17.29 -26.23 -2.53
C THR A 437 -16.29 -25.46 -1.63
N TYR A 438 -16.67 -25.15 -0.40
CA TYR A 438 -15.76 -24.52 0.56
C TYR A 438 -14.52 -25.40 0.82
N ASP A 439 -14.71 -26.70 1.02
CA ASP A 439 -13.61 -27.64 1.27
C ASP A 439 -12.64 -27.72 0.07
N GLU A 440 -13.18 -27.79 -1.15
CA GLU A 440 -12.36 -27.75 -2.38
C GLU A 440 -11.58 -26.43 -2.51
N ALA A 441 -12.18 -25.29 -2.12
CA ALA A 441 -11.48 -24.00 -2.13
C ALA A 441 -10.36 -23.96 -1.08
N ILE A 442 -10.56 -24.53 0.12
CA ILE A 442 -9.51 -24.67 1.13
C ILE A 442 -8.39 -25.57 0.63
N GLU A 443 -8.70 -26.70 -0.05
CA GLU A 443 -7.68 -27.55 -0.65
C GLU A 443 -6.86 -26.82 -1.72
N GLN A 444 -7.51 -25.98 -2.55
CA GLN A 444 -6.83 -25.14 -3.55
C GLN A 444 -5.90 -24.13 -2.88
N PHE A 445 -6.36 -23.45 -1.83
CA PHE A 445 -5.56 -22.54 -1.03
C PHE A 445 -4.34 -23.25 -0.42
N ASN A 446 -4.56 -24.36 0.29
CA ASN A 446 -3.50 -25.14 0.93
C ASN A 446 -2.43 -25.56 -0.07
N LYS A 447 -2.84 -26.05 -1.23
CA LYS A 447 -1.91 -26.42 -2.32
C LYS A 447 -1.10 -25.23 -2.80
N ALA A 448 -1.74 -24.09 -3.08
CA ALA A 448 -1.08 -22.88 -3.56
C ALA A 448 -0.05 -22.34 -2.53
N ILE A 449 -0.38 -22.37 -1.26
CA ILE A 449 0.52 -21.91 -0.19
C ILE A 449 1.76 -22.80 -0.05
N VAL A 450 1.60 -24.15 -0.09
CA VAL A 450 2.75 -25.05 -0.01
C VAL A 450 3.62 -24.97 -1.27
N GLU A 451 3.04 -24.70 -2.44
CA GLU A 451 3.81 -24.44 -3.67
C GLU A 451 4.60 -23.10 -3.57
N LYS A 452 4.01 -22.07 -2.95
CA LYS A 452 4.64 -20.75 -2.78
C LYS A 452 5.67 -20.73 -1.64
N TYR A 453 5.40 -21.45 -0.56
CA TYR A 453 6.19 -21.50 0.68
C TYR A 453 6.41 -22.96 1.11
N PRO A 454 7.37 -23.69 0.51
CA PRO A 454 7.56 -25.12 0.75
C PRO A 454 7.95 -25.50 2.19
N GLU A 455 8.39 -24.52 2.99
CA GLU A 455 8.72 -24.69 4.41
C GLU A 455 7.49 -24.72 5.33
N LEU A 456 6.32 -24.29 4.83
CA LEU A 456 5.10 -24.24 5.62
C LEU A 456 4.32 -25.57 5.57
N THR A 457 3.55 -25.82 6.62
CA THR A 457 2.61 -26.94 6.72
C THR A 457 1.17 -26.45 6.73
N VAL A 458 0.27 -27.23 6.16
CA VAL A 458 -1.19 -27.00 6.15
C VAL A 458 -1.91 -28.17 6.81
N GLU A 459 -3.14 -27.97 7.28
CA GLU A 459 -3.99 -29.07 7.81
C GLU A 459 -4.69 -29.83 6.70
#